data_a8adfcb9c13a6776268c0ea1f6647880
#
_entry.id   a8adfcb9c13a6776268c0ea1f6647880
#
_cell.length_a   1.000
_cell.length_b   1.000
_cell.length_c   1.000
_cell.angle_alpha   90.00
_cell.angle_beta   90.00
_cell.angle_gamma   90.00
#
_symmetry.space_group_name_H-M   'P 1'
#
loop_
_entity.id
_entity.type
_entity.pdbx_description
1 polymer ?
#
loop_
_entity_poly.entity_id
_entity_poly.type
_entity_poly.pdbx_seq_one_letter_code
_entity_poly.pdbx_strand_id
1 'polypeptide(L)'
;MAQYVRTAGDLVYDCSCELKLAYSHILGDNIDRFPLDLQANPVRARQALDSAVNWALRKTRRNYKVVVPQWYPAAPEDTAQFLMPLDLDSDGRADLALVVSKANERIYRGHTVLTLEMAYSNARLVARPDSEWLLPSAGEPDEVD
;
A
#
# COMPACT_ATOMS: atom_id res chain seq x y z
N MET A 1 23.45 0.39 9.04
CA MET A 1 23.11 0.64 9.32
C MET A 1 22.12 0.77 9.51
N ALA A 2 21.80 0.70 9.61
CA ALA A 2 20.74 0.59 9.70
C ALA A 2 19.90 1.30 10.42
N GLN A 3 19.59 2.22 10.08
CA GLN A 3 18.83 3.14 10.84
C GLN A 3 17.65 3.62 10.11
N TYR A 4 17.05 2.77 9.34
CA TYR A 4 15.92 3.17 8.55
C TYR A 4 14.76 3.53 9.42
N VAL A 5 14.60 2.82 10.52
CA VAL A 5 13.54 3.09 11.43
C VAL A 5 14.16 3.42 12.75
N ARG A 6 14.09 4.66 13.14
CA ARG A 6 14.75 5.10 14.34
C ARG A 6 13.86 5.12 15.54
N THR A 7 12.55 5.27 15.32
CA THR A 7 11.60 5.32 16.42
C THR A 7 10.37 4.53 16.04
N ALA A 8 9.56 4.23 17.03
CA ALA A 8 8.29 3.57 16.76
C ALA A 8 7.42 4.39 15.83
N GLY A 9 7.54 5.72 15.89
CA GLY A 9 6.74 6.58 15.03
C GLY A 9 7.04 6.41 13.56
N ASP A 10 8.25 5.94 13.22
CA ASP A 10 8.58 5.72 11.82
C ASP A 10 7.90 4.50 11.25
N LEU A 11 7.33 3.65 12.10
CA LEU A 11 6.61 2.46 11.66
C LEU A 11 5.11 2.62 11.68
N VAL A 12 4.62 3.79 12.05
CA VAL A 12 3.19 4.04 12.16
C VAL A 12 2.79 5.12 11.17
N TYR A 13 1.78 4.81 10.37
CA TYR A 13 1.28 5.77 9.40
C TYR A 13 0.58 6.91 10.12
N ASP A 14 0.93 8.13 9.77
CA ASP A 14 0.38 9.33 10.41
C ASP A 14 -0.87 9.78 9.67
N CYS A 15 -2.03 9.45 10.21
CA CYS A 15 -3.30 9.78 9.56
C CYS A 15 -3.61 11.28 9.53
N SER A 16 -2.83 12.10 10.23
CA SER A 16 -3.04 13.54 10.17
C SER A 16 -2.41 14.17 8.94
N CYS A 17 -1.56 13.43 8.24
CA CYS A 17 -0.94 13.94 7.02
C CYS A 17 -1.89 13.78 5.85
N GLU A 18 -1.75 14.69 4.90
CA GLU A 18 -2.52 14.60 3.66
C GLU A 18 -1.89 13.57 2.74
N LEU A 19 -2.72 12.80 2.05
CA LEU A 19 -2.24 11.81 1.09
C LEU A 19 -2.56 12.29 -0.32
N LYS A 20 -1.53 12.45 -1.14
CA LYS A 20 -1.69 12.84 -2.54
C LYS A 20 -1.27 11.70 -3.44
N LEU A 21 -2.05 11.45 -4.48
CA LEU A 21 -1.82 10.32 -5.38
C LEU A 21 -1.23 10.78 -6.70
N ALA A 22 -0.30 10.00 -7.22
CA ALA A 22 0.26 10.23 -8.55
C ALA A 22 -0.62 9.53 -9.57
N TYR A 23 -1.76 10.13 -9.89
CA TYR A 23 -2.78 9.49 -10.71
C TYR A 23 -2.27 9.06 -12.08
N SER A 24 -1.47 9.88 -12.73
CA SER A 24 -1.04 9.54 -14.08
C SER A 24 -0.15 8.30 -14.08
N HIS A 25 0.66 8.13 -13.06
CA HIS A 25 1.49 6.93 -12.96
C HIS A 25 0.64 5.72 -12.57
N ILE A 26 -0.23 5.88 -11.60
CA ILE A 26 -1.04 4.76 -11.10
C ILE A 26 -2.03 4.28 -12.16
N LEU A 27 -2.75 5.22 -12.78
CA LEU A 27 -3.77 4.87 -13.75
C LEU A 27 -3.24 4.70 -15.16
N GLY A 28 -2.04 5.20 -15.43
CA GLY A 28 -1.40 5.02 -16.72
C GLY A 28 -0.46 3.84 -16.69
N ASP A 29 0.64 3.98 -15.98
CA ASP A 29 1.70 2.97 -16.02
C ASP A 29 1.35 1.70 -15.28
N ASN A 30 0.53 1.80 -14.23
CA ASN A 30 0.17 0.63 -13.43
C ASN A 30 -1.22 0.10 -13.73
N ILE A 31 -1.85 0.56 -14.81
CA ILE A 31 -3.24 0.16 -15.08
C ILE A 31 -3.37 -1.35 -15.28
N ASP A 32 -2.33 -1.98 -15.78
CA ASP A 32 -2.37 -3.41 -16.01
C ASP A 32 -2.41 -4.24 -14.74
N ARG A 33 -2.20 -3.61 -13.59
CA ARG A 33 -2.30 -4.28 -12.29
C ARG A 33 -3.71 -4.23 -11.72
N PHE A 34 -4.58 -3.42 -12.31
CA PHE A 34 -5.97 -3.30 -11.87
C PHE A 34 -6.80 -4.46 -12.41
N PRO A 35 -7.96 -4.73 -11.80
CA PRO A 35 -8.91 -5.70 -12.36
C PRO A 35 -9.29 -5.33 -13.79
N LEU A 36 -9.55 -6.33 -14.59
CA LEU A 36 -9.76 -6.13 -16.03
C LEU A 36 -10.91 -5.19 -16.35
N ASP A 37 -12.00 -5.26 -15.59
CA ASP A 37 -13.13 -4.39 -15.86
C ASP A 37 -12.79 -2.91 -15.62
N LEU A 38 -11.87 -2.63 -14.72
CA LEU A 38 -11.43 -1.27 -14.48
C LEU A 38 -10.40 -0.82 -15.49
N GLN A 39 -9.61 -1.74 -16.02
CA GLN A 39 -8.66 -1.38 -17.07
C GLN A 39 -9.36 -0.81 -18.29
N ALA A 40 -10.57 -1.28 -18.56
CA ALA A 40 -11.29 -0.85 -19.75
C ALA A 40 -12.04 0.45 -19.55
N ASN A 41 -12.10 0.98 -18.33
CA ASN A 41 -12.90 2.17 -18.05
C ASN A 41 -12.14 3.11 -17.12
N PRO A 42 -11.38 4.07 -17.68
CA PRO A 42 -10.53 4.93 -16.85
C PRO A 42 -11.28 5.75 -15.81
N VAL A 43 -12.49 6.18 -16.13
CA VAL A 43 -13.27 6.97 -15.17
C VAL A 43 -13.63 6.12 -13.96
N ARG A 44 -14.08 4.89 -14.22
CA ARG A 44 -14.42 3.99 -13.12
C ARG A 44 -13.18 3.58 -12.33
N ALA A 45 -12.05 3.42 -13.02
CA ALA A 45 -10.81 3.07 -12.33
C ALA A 45 -10.43 4.16 -11.34
N ARG A 46 -10.55 5.41 -11.74
CA ARG A 46 -10.23 6.51 -10.85
C ARG A 46 -11.20 6.59 -9.68
N GLN A 47 -12.48 6.39 -9.94
CA GLN A 47 -13.49 6.40 -8.87
C GLN A 47 -13.23 5.27 -7.88
N ALA A 48 -12.92 4.10 -8.37
CA ALA A 48 -12.63 2.96 -7.51
C ALA A 48 -11.39 3.20 -6.68
N LEU A 49 -10.37 3.80 -7.28
CA LEU A 49 -9.13 4.11 -6.57
C LEU A 49 -9.41 5.09 -5.44
N ASP A 50 -10.14 6.17 -5.71
CA ASP A 50 -10.42 7.17 -4.69
C ASP A 50 -11.24 6.60 -3.55
N SER A 51 -12.23 5.77 -3.87
CA SER A 51 -13.03 5.12 -2.84
C SER A 51 -12.20 4.16 -2.01
N ALA A 52 -11.31 3.42 -2.66
CA ALA A 52 -10.47 2.47 -1.97
C ALA A 52 -9.52 3.17 -1.01
N VAL A 53 -8.96 4.29 -1.42
CA VAL A 53 -8.07 5.06 -0.57
C VAL A 53 -8.81 5.59 0.66
N ASN A 54 -10.01 6.14 0.46
CA ASN A 54 -10.79 6.65 1.57
C ASN A 54 -11.15 5.54 2.56
N TRP A 55 -11.50 4.37 2.05
CA TRP A 55 -11.80 3.21 2.88
C TRP A 55 -10.56 2.81 3.70
N ALA A 56 -9.40 2.77 3.04
CA ALA A 56 -8.18 2.38 3.73
C ALA A 56 -7.81 3.37 4.83
N LEU A 57 -7.99 4.66 4.57
CA LEU A 57 -7.69 5.67 5.56
C LEU A 57 -8.60 5.55 6.78
N ARG A 58 -9.88 5.26 6.57
CA ARG A 58 -10.79 5.07 7.68
C ARG A 58 -10.41 3.86 8.52
N LYS A 59 -10.00 2.77 7.87
CA LYS A 59 -9.57 1.59 8.61
C LYS A 59 -8.28 1.86 9.37
N THR A 60 -7.37 2.60 8.78
CA THR A 60 -6.09 2.87 9.40
C THR A 60 -6.25 3.69 10.68
N ARG A 61 -7.23 4.59 10.70
CA ARG A 61 -7.49 5.37 11.91
C ARG A 61 -7.90 4.50 13.07
N ARG A 62 -8.52 3.37 12.80
CA ARG A 62 -8.93 2.44 13.86
C ARG A 62 -7.83 1.45 14.22
N ASN A 63 -7.00 1.11 13.26
CA ASN A 63 -5.97 0.12 13.49
C ASN A 63 -4.78 0.43 12.61
N TYR A 64 -3.76 1.03 13.19
CA TYR A 64 -2.59 1.45 12.43
C TYR A 64 -1.89 0.28 11.74
N LYS A 65 -2.11 -0.94 12.19
CA LYS A 65 -1.46 -2.10 11.58
C LYS A 65 -2.00 -2.44 10.21
N VAL A 66 -3.10 -1.83 9.81
CA VAL A 66 -3.64 -2.02 8.47
C VAL A 66 -2.62 -1.56 7.43
N VAL A 67 -1.91 -0.48 7.70
CA VAL A 67 -0.88 0.01 6.80
C VAL A 67 0.45 -0.59 7.24
N VAL A 68 1.09 -1.32 6.34
CA VAL A 68 2.26 -2.13 6.65
C VAL A 68 3.52 -1.39 6.24
N PRO A 69 4.47 -1.20 7.14
CA PRO A 69 5.74 -0.60 6.73
C PRO A 69 6.53 -1.54 5.84
N GLN A 70 7.26 -0.96 4.91
CA GLN A 70 8.15 -1.76 4.08
C GLN A 70 9.47 -1.04 3.93
N TRP A 71 10.50 -1.81 3.69
CA TRP A 71 11.80 -1.28 3.38
C TRP A 71 12.12 -1.59 1.94
N TYR A 72 12.49 -0.56 1.21
CA TYR A 72 12.75 -0.70 -0.20
C TYR A 72 14.20 -0.34 -0.42
N PRO A 73 15.05 -1.28 -0.81
CA PRO A 73 16.49 -0.99 -0.87
C PRO A 73 16.86 0.15 -1.79
N ALA A 74 16.06 0.41 -2.81
CA ALA A 74 16.35 1.49 -3.74
C ALA A 74 15.91 2.85 -3.24
N ALA A 75 15.18 2.90 -2.13
CA ALA A 75 14.69 4.17 -1.61
C ALA A 75 15.78 4.88 -0.80
N PRO A 76 15.69 6.19 -0.68
CA PRO A 76 16.60 6.91 0.20
C PRO A 76 16.52 6.36 1.62
N GLU A 77 17.64 6.39 2.31
CA GLU A 77 17.72 5.78 3.63
C GLU A 77 16.72 6.33 4.62
N ASP A 78 16.45 7.59 4.53
CA ASP A 78 15.58 8.22 5.51
C ASP A 78 14.12 8.11 5.18
N THR A 79 13.76 7.45 4.10
CA THR A 79 12.39 7.43 3.65
C THR A 79 11.68 6.19 4.14
N ALA A 80 10.71 6.37 5.01
CA ALA A 80 9.84 5.29 5.40
C ALA A 80 8.77 5.11 4.35
N GLN A 81 8.52 3.88 3.96
CA GLN A 81 7.48 3.56 3.02
C GLN A 81 6.46 2.65 3.65
N PHE A 82 5.24 2.74 3.16
CA PHE A 82 4.14 1.94 3.68
C PHE A 82 3.37 1.32 2.54
N LEU A 83 2.74 0.20 2.83
CA LEU A 83 1.80 -0.45 1.92
C LEU A 83 0.40 -0.28 2.48
N MET A 84 -0.47 0.31 1.69
CA MET A 84 -1.84 0.58 2.09
C MET A 84 -2.79 -0.28 1.27
N PRO A 85 -3.67 -1.05 1.91
CA PRO A 85 -4.57 -1.94 1.16
C PRO A 85 -5.63 -1.16 0.41
N LEU A 86 -5.89 -1.54 -0.82
CA LEU A 86 -6.91 -0.93 -1.65
C LEU A 86 -7.96 -1.98 -2.01
N ASP A 87 -9.18 -1.75 -1.58
CA ASP A 87 -10.31 -2.61 -1.89
C ASP A 87 -11.11 -1.95 -3.02
N LEU A 88 -10.85 -2.38 -4.24
CA LEU A 88 -11.43 -1.74 -5.42
C LEU A 88 -12.86 -2.17 -5.69
N ASP A 89 -13.26 -3.30 -5.16
CA ASP A 89 -14.59 -3.86 -5.40
C ASP A 89 -15.54 -3.65 -4.25
N SER A 90 -15.08 -3.08 -3.17
CA SER A 90 -15.88 -2.90 -1.95
C SER A 90 -16.39 -4.23 -1.39
N ASP A 91 -15.59 -5.27 -1.53
CA ASP A 91 -15.96 -6.60 -1.05
C ASP A 91 -15.31 -6.95 0.28
N GLY A 92 -14.61 -6.00 0.90
CA GLY A 92 -13.95 -6.24 2.17
C GLY A 92 -12.56 -6.81 2.04
N ARG A 93 -12.08 -7.05 0.83
CA ARG A 93 -10.76 -7.62 0.58
C ARG A 93 -9.92 -6.68 -0.24
N ALA A 94 -8.65 -6.60 0.10
CA ALA A 94 -7.73 -5.78 -0.69
C ALA A 94 -7.47 -6.44 -2.04
N ASP A 95 -7.41 -5.63 -3.06
CA ASP A 95 -7.08 -6.08 -4.43
C ASP A 95 -5.68 -5.64 -4.81
N LEU A 96 -5.24 -4.51 -4.32
CA LEU A 96 -3.93 -3.96 -4.62
C LEU A 96 -3.36 -3.33 -3.36
N ALA A 97 -2.08 -3.02 -3.40
CA ALA A 97 -1.43 -2.27 -2.34
C ALA A 97 -0.88 -0.97 -2.91
N LEU A 98 -1.20 0.13 -2.28
CA LEU A 98 -0.66 1.44 -2.65
C LEU A 98 0.65 1.65 -1.90
N VAL A 99 1.70 1.99 -2.63
CA VAL A 99 2.99 2.30 -2.02
C VAL A 99 2.99 3.78 -1.68
N VAL A 100 3.18 4.08 -0.41
CA VAL A 100 3.10 5.45 0.10
C VAL A 100 4.40 5.79 0.77
N SER A 101 4.92 6.97 0.49
CA SER A 101 6.10 7.48 1.17
C SER A 101 5.88 8.92 1.56
N LYS A 102 6.63 9.39 2.56
CA LYS A 102 6.49 10.75 3.01
C LYS A 102 7.19 11.70 2.06
N ALA A 103 6.47 12.66 1.54
CA ALA A 103 7.06 13.69 0.70
C ALA A 103 7.64 14.81 1.54
N ASN A 104 6.97 15.13 2.66
CA ASN A 104 7.49 16.07 3.65
C ASN A 104 6.76 15.79 4.96
N GLU A 105 6.90 16.66 5.93
CA GLU A 105 6.36 16.39 7.27
C GLU A 105 4.85 16.32 7.32
N ARG A 106 4.17 16.85 6.33
CA ARG A 106 2.71 16.91 6.33
C ARG A 106 2.05 16.17 5.21
N ILE A 107 2.82 15.64 4.26
CA ILE A 107 2.26 15.06 3.06
C ILE A 107 2.88 13.71 2.79
N TYR A 108 2.01 12.72 2.59
CA TYR A 108 2.38 11.44 2.02
C TYR A 108 2.05 11.44 0.54
N ARG A 109 2.82 10.70 -0.22
CA ARG A 109 2.58 10.55 -1.64
C ARG A 109 2.37 9.08 -1.97
N GLY A 110 1.24 8.77 -2.59
CA GLY A 110 0.98 7.44 -3.12
C GLY A 110 1.41 7.42 -4.56
N HIS A 111 2.49 6.72 -4.87
CA HIS A 111 3.11 6.88 -6.18
C HIS A 111 3.01 5.65 -7.06
N THR A 112 2.69 4.48 -6.53
CA THR A 112 2.54 3.30 -7.36
C THR A 112 1.67 2.29 -6.65
N VAL A 113 1.09 1.37 -7.40
CA VAL A 113 0.33 0.26 -6.81
C VAL A 113 1.02 -1.03 -7.18
N LEU A 114 0.93 -1.99 -6.28
CA LEU A 114 1.48 -3.32 -6.46
C LEU A 114 0.36 -4.34 -6.37
N THR A 115 0.51 -5.45 -7.06
CA THR A 115 -0.37 -6.58 -6.79
C THR A 115 -0.08 -7.08 -5.38
N LEU A 116 -1.00 -7.82 -4.79
CA LEU A 116 -0.77 -8.31 -3.44
C LEU A 116 0.43 -9.23 -3.36
N GLU A 117 0.65 -10.00 -4.41
CA GLU A 117 1.80 -10.89 -4.46
C GLU A 117 3.12 -10.12 -4.42
N MET A 118 3.21 -9.07 -5.22
CA MET A 118 4.39 -8.21 -5.20
C MET A 118 4.58 -7.54 -3.85
N ALA A 119 3.48 -7.07 -3.27
CA ALA A 119 3.53 -6.36 -2.00
C ALA A 119 3.98 -7.28 -0.88
N TYR A 120 3.47 -8.50 -0.87
CA TYR A 120 3.87 -9.45 0.17
C TYR A 120 5.36 -9.75 0.10
N SER A 121 5.87 -9.95 -1.11
CA SER A 121 7.29 -10.23 -1.28
C SER A 121 8.14 -9.08 -0.78
N ASN A 122 7.73 -7.84 -1.07
CA ASN A 122 8.49 -6.69 -0.62
C ASN A 122 8.44 -6.51 0.89
N ALA A 123 7.28 -6.71 1.49
CA ALA A 123 7.13 -6.50 2.92
C ALA A 123 7.95 -7.49 3.74
N ARG A 124 8.12 -8.70 3.22
CA ARG A 124 8.91 -9.70 3.94
C ARG A 124 10.35 -9.29 4.15
N LEU A 125 10.85 -8.35 3.36
CA LEU A 125 12.22 -7.90 3.51
C LEU A 125 12.42 -7.06 4.77
N VAL A 126 11.35 -6.51 5.32
CA VAL A 126 11.45 -5.70 6.52
C VAL A 126 11.26 -6.56 7.75
N ALA A 127 10.14 -7.23 7.80
CA ALA A 127 9.77 -8.06 8.92
C ALA A 127 8.61 -8.91 8.45
N ARG A 128 8.29 -9.92 9.23
CA ARG A 128 7.17 -10.74 8.89
C ARG A 128 5.91 -9.90 8.97
N PRO A 129 5.12 -9.81 7.90
CA PRO A 129 3.89 -9.03 7.97
C PRO A 129 2.91 -9.69 8.93
N ASP A 130 2.25 -8.87 9.76
CA ASP A 130 1.18 -9.40 10.60
C ASP A 130 -0.16 -8.81 10.29
N SER A 131 -0.34 -8.17 9.16
CA SER A 131 -1.64 -7.73 8.70
C SER A 131 -2.26 -8.82 7.86
N GLU A 132 -3.51 -9.14 8.14
CA GLU A 132 -4.16 -10.25 7.47
C GLU A 132 -4.29 -10.06 5.98
N TRP A 133 -4.48 -8.82 5.54
CA TRP A 133 -4.70 -8.56 4.12
C TRP A 133 -3.47 -8.87 3.28
N LEU A 134 -2.28 -8.90 3.90
CA LEU A 134 -1.04 -9.08 3.18
C LEU A 134 -0.47 -10.48 3.31
N LEU A 135 -1.22 -11.41 3.83
CA LEU A 135 -0.76 -12.78 3.94
C LEU A 135 -0.99 -13.52 2.62
N PRO A 136 -0.26 -14.60 2.38
CA PRO A 136 -0.48 -15.39 1.17
C PRO A 136 -1.93 -15.83 1.10
N SER A 137 -2.41 -16.04 -0.11
CA SER A 137 -3.78 -16.50 -0.26
C SER A 137 -3.96 -17.83 0.42
N ALA A 138 -5.19 -18.05 0.82
CA ALA A 138 -5.53 -19.26 1.47
C ALA A 138 -5.22 -20.44 0.62
N GLY A 139 -4.98 -21.08 0.21
CA GLY A 139 -4.63 -22.18 -0.60
C GLY A 139 -3.19 -22.23 -0.99
N GLU A 140 -2.43 -21.22 -0.69
CA GLU A 140 -1.08 -21.26 -1.04
C GLU A 140 -0.31 -21.88 0.03
N PRO A 141 0.34 -22.89 -0.26
CA PRO A 141 1.08 -23.52 0.77
C PRO A 141 2.18 -22.62 1.14
N ASP A 142 2.35 -22.38 1.92
CA ASP A 142 3.25 -21.55 2.25
C ASP A 142 4.37 -22.06 2.47
N GLU A 143 4.29 -22.58 2.11
CA GLU A 143 4.93 -22.95 2.30
C GLU A 143 5.87 -22.97 2.36
N VAL A 144 5.97 -23.03 2.33
CA VAL A 144 6.61 -22.98 2.36
C VAL A 144 7.39 -22.71 2.89
N ASP A 145 7.36 -22.48 3.21
CA ASP A 145 8.01 -22.15 3.55
C ASP A 145 8.50 -22.15 4.05
#